data_8b2cf0ab1818b46b4bdf3eb60e1a0270
#
_entry.id   8b2cf0ab1818b46b4bdf3eb60e1a0270
#
_cell.length_a   1.000
_cell.length_b   1.000
_cell.length_c   1.000
_cell.angle_alpha   90.00
_cell.angle_beta   90.00
_cell.angle_gamma   90.00
#
_symmetry.space_group_name_H-M   'P 1'
#
loop_
_entity.id
_entity.type
_entity.pdbx_description
1 polymer ?
#
loop_
_entity_poly.entity_id
_entity_poly.type
_entity_poly.pdbx_seq_one_letter_code
_entity_poly.pdbx_strand_id
1 'polypeptide(L)'
;DLALGGVVEGTWLHQWSRTNGWSQCWTLEPTRSGHTRIRNVLADKYIDLVGMNTANGAQAQIWTYVAGGNQEWDLVRIDPDAAQAAKRAEEKPDPQPTPSQRKHQNDLVRKLNNAGKGRASRKGQ
;
A
#
# COMPACT_ATOMS: atom_id res chain seq x y z
N ASP A 1 -1.76 0.53 4.87
CA ASP A 1 -1.19 -0.46 5.79
C ASP A 1 -0.24 -1.40 5.06
N LEU A 2 0.78 -1.89 5.76
CA LEU A 2 1.67 -2.92 5.26
C LEU A 2 1.04 -4.30 5.45
N ALA A 3 0.97 -5.08 4.39
CA ALA A 3 0.44 -6.43 4.46
C ALA A 3 1.19 -7.26 5.50
N LEU A 4 0.46 -7.88 6.44
CA LEU A 4 1.01 -8.70 7.54
C LEU A 4 1.95 -7.96 8.51
N GLY A 5 1.98 -6.64 8.50
CA GLY A 5 3.00 -5.86 9.24
C GLY A 5 4.42 -6.16 8.75
N GLY A 6 4.57 -6.54 7.48
CA GLY A 6 5.86 -6.86 6.88
C GLY A 6 6.77 -5.65 6.79
N VAL A 7 8.06 -5.87 6.94
CA VAL A 7 9.07 -4.80 6.90
C VAL A 7 10.15 -5.04 5.84
N VAL A 8 10.04 -6.13 5.11
CA VAL A 8 11.00 -6.50 4.07
C VAL A 8 10.66 -5.83 2.74
N GLU A 9 11.65 -5.71 1.88
CA GLU A 9 11.49 -5.24 0.52
C GLU A 9 10.42 -6.04 -0.24
N GLY A 10 9.55 -5.33 -0.96
CA GLY A 10 8.46 -5.96 -1.68
C GLY A 10 7.22 -6.26 -0.85
N THR A 11 7.18 -5.88 0.42
CA THR A 11 5.95 -5.97 1.22
C THR A 11 4.88 -5.08 0.60
N TRP A 12 3.71 -5.62 0.39
CA TRP A 12 2.62 -4.93 -0.29
C TRP A 12 1.85 -4.00 0.62
N LEU A 13 1.30 -2.96 0.02
CA LEU A 13 0.31 -2.10 0.64
C LEU A 13 -1.08 -2.68 0.40
N HIS A 14 -1.94 -2.56 1.41
CA HIS A 14 -3.36 -2.91 1.32
C HIS A 14 -4.20 -1.94 2.18
N GLN A 15 -5.52 -1.99 1.99
CA GLN A 15 -6.46 -1.35 2.90
C GLN A 15 -6.69 -2.25 4.11
N TRP A 16 -6.73 -1.65 5.29
CA TRP A 16 -7.03 -2.34 6.53
C TRP A 16 -7.71 -1.40 7.52
N SER A 17 -8.48 -1.96 8.43
CA SER A 17 -9.05 -1.18 9.53
C SER A 17 -7.96 -0.47 10.32
N ARG A 18 -8.23 0.72 10.81
CA ARG A 18 -7.27 1.47 11.62
C ARG A 18 -6.95 0.73 12.92
N THR A 19 -5.69 0.41 13.12
CA THR A 19 -5.18 -0.27 14.32
C THR A 19 -4.34 0.64 15.20
N ASN A 20 -4.01 1.85 14.73
CA ASN A 20 -3.00 2.75 15.31
C ASN A 20 -1.60 2.12 15.39
N GLY A 21 -1.35 1.06 14.63
CA GLY A 21 -0.04 0.41 14.54
C GLY A 21 0.93 1.17 13.64
N TRP A 22 2.22 0.96 13.87
CA TRP A 22 3.30 1.63 13.14
C TRP A 22 3.31 1.29 11.63
N SER A 23 2.78 0.11 11.25
CA SER A 23 2.61 -0.28 9.84
C SER A 23 1.64 0.62 9.06
N GLN A 24 0.82 1.37 9.77
CA GLN A 24 -0.14 2.33 9.22
C GLN A 24 0.33 3.79 9.33
N CYS A 25 1.52 4.03 9.83
CA CYS A 25 2.09 5.36 10.02
C CYS A 25 3.09 5.68 8.91
N TRP A 26 2.94 6.86 8.33
CA TRP A 26 3.72 7.30 7.18
C TRP A 26 4.26 8.72 7.39
N THR A 27 5.45 8.98 6.88
CA THR A 27 6.02 10.32 6.83
C THR A 27 6.17 10.79 5.39
N LEU A 28 5.96 12.07 5.17
CA LEU A 28 6.13 12.72 3.88
C LEU A 28 7.46 13.45 3.88
N GLU A 29 8.32 13.14 2.94
CA GLU A 29 9.67 13.71 2.86
C GLU A 29 9.89 14.33 1.48
N PRO A 30 10.43 15.56 1.39
CA PRO A 30 10.75 16.16 0.11
C PRO A 30 11.91 15.45 -0.56
N THR A 31 11.89 15.36 -1.88
CA THR A 31 12.99 14.85 -2.69
C THR A 31 13.76 15.99 -3.35
N ARG A 32 14.97 15.71 -3.84
CA ARG A 32 15.79 16.71 -4.56
C ARG A 32 15.14 17.15 -5.87
N SER A 33 14.32 16.30 -6.47
CA SER A 33 13.60 16.59 -7.71
C SER A 33 12.36 17.48 -7.53
N GLY A 34 12.02 17.85 -6.29
CA GLY A 34 10.85 18.66 -5.97
C GLY A 34 9.55 17.87 -5.78
N HIS A 35 9.64 16.55 -5.74
CA HIS A 35 8.52 15.64 -5.45
C HIS A 35 8.51 15.23 -3.97
N THR A 36 7.67 14.29 -3.61
CA THR A 36 7.54 13.76 -2.26
C THR A 36 7.77 12.26 -2.29
N ARG A 37 8.55 11.75 -1.35
CA ARG A 37 8.63 10.32 -1.05
C ARG A 37 7.85 10.02 0.22
N ILE A 38 7.23 8.86 0.30
CA ILE A 38 6.36 8.47 1.40
C ILE A 38 6.99 7.29 2.12
N ARG A 39 7.48 7.52 3.35
CA ARG A 39 8.19 6.53 4.16
C ARG A 39 7.26 5.88 5.17
N ASN A 40 7.29 4.57 5.24
CA ASN A 40 6.63 3.84 6.33
C ASN A 40 7.47 3.91 7.61
N VAL A 41 6.82 4.24 8.73
CA VAL A 41 7.51 4.42 10.01
C VAL A 41 8.03 3.11 10.59
N LEU A 42 7.31 2.00 10.41
CA LEU A 42 7.74 0.69 10.91
C LEU A 42 8.89 0.11 10.10
N ALA A 43 8.75 0.12 8.78
CA ALA A 43 9.69 -0.56 7.88
C ALA A 43 10.89 0.28 7.47
N ASP A 44 10.80 1.60 7.64
CA ASP A 44 11.82 2.55 7.17
C ASP A 44 12.12 2.41 5.66
N LYS A 45 11.06 2.17 4.89
CA LYS A 45 11.07 1.99 3.44
C LYS A 45 9.96 2.82 2.81
N TYR A 46 10.02 2.98 1.51
CA TYR A 46 9.23 3.95 0.77
C TYR A 46 8.18 3.30 -0.14
N ILE A 47 7.05 3.97 -0.32
CA ILE A 47 6.04 3.53 -1.29
C ILE A 47 6.65 3.52 -2.69
N ASP A 48 6.48 2.40 -3.36
CA ASP A 48 7.08 2.05 -4.63
C ASP A 48 6.05 1.31 -5.50
N LEU A 49 6.04 1.57 -6.80
CA LEU A 49 5.26 0.78 -7.74
C LEU A 49 6.07 -0.40 -8.26
N VAL A 50 5.55 -1.59 -8.08
CA VAL A 50 6.21 -2.83 -8.52
C VAL A 50 6.58 -2.76 -9.99
N GLY A 51 7.88 -2.96 -10.29
CA GLY A 51 8.38 -3.00 -11.65
C GLY A 51 8.24 -1.69 -12.42
N MET A 52 8.12 -0.55 -11.74
CA MET A 52 7.85 0.76 -12.37
C MET A 52 6.60 0.75 -13.27
N ASN A 53 5.64 -0.10 -12.97
CA ASN A 53 4.44 -0.29 -13.77
C ASN A 53 3.51 0.93 -13.64
N THR A 54 3.20 1.57 -14.76
CA THR A 54 2.32 2.74 -14.83
C THR A 54 0.88 2.39 -15.23
N ALA A 55 0.58 1.12 -15.47
CA ALA A 55 -0.76 0.67 -15.84
C ALA A 55 -1.74 0.75 -14.67
N ASN A 56 -3.01 0.88 -14.97
CA ASN A 56 -4.07 0.76 -13.97
C ASN A 56 -4.00 -0.62 -13.29
N GLY A 57 -4.13 -0.63 -11.98
CA GLY A 57 -4.04 -1.84 -11.18
C GLY A 57 -2.60 -2.23 -10.81
N ALA A 58 -1.61 -1.39 -11.10
CA ALA A 58 -0.24 -1.61 -10.64
C ALA A 58 -0.20 -1.74 -9.11
N GLN A 59 0.55 -2.72 -8.61
CA GLN A 59 0.68 -2.98 -7.18
C GLN A 59 1.64 -1.97 -6.53
N ALA A 60 1.25 -1.43 -5.39
CA ALA A 60 2.12 -0.66 -4.53
C ALA A 60 2.77 -1.56 -3.48
N GLN A 61 4.03 -1.32 -3.21
CA GLN A 61 4.85 -2.03 -2.24
C GLN A 61 5.72 -1.03 -1.47
N ILE A 62 6.51 -1.51 -0.51
CA ILE A 62 7.61 -0.74 0.06
C ILE A 62 8.95 -1.23 -0.46
N TRP A 63 9.87 -0.31 -0.64
CA TRP A 63 11.23 -0.58 -1.12
C TRP A 63 12.22 0.42 -0.56
N THR A 64 13.50 0.04 -0.50
CA THR A 64 14.57 0.98 -0.22
C THR A 64 14.53 2.12 -1.24
N TYR A 65 14.74 3.35 -0.79
CA TYR A 65 14.74 4.49 -1.69
C TYR A 65 15.99 4.49 -2.59
N VAL A 66 15.74 4.45 -3.89
CA VAL A 66 16.77 4.49 -4.95
C VAL A 66 16.60 5.69 -5.88
N ALA A 67 15.79 6.67 -5.49
CA ALA A 67 15.47 7.86 -6.26
C ALA A 67 14.84 7.57 -7.64
N GLY A 68 14.17 6.43 -7.77
CA GLY A 68 13.42 6.08 -8.98
C GLY A 68 12.10 6.83 -9.10
N GLY A 69 11.64 7.11 -10.31
CA GLY A 69 10.39 7.81 -10.55
C GLY A 69 9.14 7.09 -10.01
N ASN A 70 9.23 5.79 -9.79
CA ASN A 70 8.17 4.97 -9.16
C ASN A 70 8.12 5.10 -7.62
N GLN A 71 9.00 5.90 -7.03
CA GLN A 71 9.07 6.17 -5.57
C GLN A 71 8.84 7.65 -5.24
N GLU A 72 8.57 8.47 -6.23
CA GLU A 72 8.36 9.90 -6.09
C GLU A 72 6.95 10.27 -6.51
N TRP A 73 6.30 11.11 -5.71
CA TRP A 73 4.88 11.40 -5.80
C TRP A 73 4.63 12.90 -5.80
N ASP A 74 3.64 13.33 -6.56
CA ASP A 74 3.07 14.66 -6.45
C ASP A 74 1.86 14.62 -5.53
N LEU A 75 1.92 15.37 -4.45
CA LEU A 75 0.80 15.50 -3.52
C LEU A 75 -0.06 16.68 -3.95
N VAL A 76 -1.24 16.39 -4.45
CA VAL A 76 -2.21 17.40 -4.87
C VAL A 76 -3.26 17.54 -3.79
N ARG A 77 -3.41 18.77 -3.27
CA ARG A 77 -4.49 19.07 -2.33
C ARG A 77 -5.83 19.06 -3.07
N ILE A 78 -6.74 18.24 -2.61
CA ILE A 78 -8.10 18.16 -3.16
C ILE A 78 -9.03 18.93 -2.23
N ASP A 79 -9.79 19.85 -2.81
CA ASP A 79 -10.91 20.48 -2.13
C ASP A 79 -11.97 19.43 -1.79
N PRO A 80 -12.48 19.35 -0.53
CA PRO A 80 -13.49 18.37 -0.15
C PRO A 80 -14.73 18.41 -1.04
N ASP A 81 -15.19 19.60 -1.45
CA ASP A 81 -16.36 19.76 -2.32
C ASP A 81 -16.06 19.27 -3.75
N ALA A 82 -14.86 19.57 -4.26
CA ALA A 82 -14.41 19.05 -5.55
C ALA A 82 -14.22 17.53 -5.52
N ALA A 83 -13.74 16.98 -4.41
CA ALA A 83 -13.60 15.52 -4.21
C ALA A 83 -14.96 14.82 -4.20
N GLN A 84 -15.98 15.41 -3.58
CA GLN A 84 -17.35 14.88 -3.60
C GLN A 84 -17.97 14.97 -5.01
N ALA A 85 -17.73 16.05 -5.73
CA ALA A 85 -18.18 16.19 -7.11
C ALA A 85 -17.50 15.19 -8.04
N ALA A 86 -16.20 14.94 -7.86
CA ALA A 86 -15.45 13.94 -8.60
C ALA A 86 -15.98 12.53 -8.32
N LYS A 87 -16.27 12.18 -7.06
CA LYS A 87 -16.90 10.90 -6.70
C LYS A 87 -18.24 10.69 -7.39
N ARG A 88 -19.07 11.74 -7.49
CA ARG A 88 -20.36 11.68 -8.18
C ARG A 88 -20.21 11.52 -9.70
N ALA A 89 -19.18 12.12 -10.29
CA ALA A 89 -18.90 12.03 -11.72
C ALA A 89 -18.26 10.70 -12.12
N GLU A 90 -17.51 10.09 -11.19
CA GLU A 90 -16.82 8.80 -11.39
C GLU A 90 -17.65 7.59 -10.94
N GLU A 91 -18.96 7.72 -10.76
CA GLU A 91 -19.84 6.60 -10.40
C GLU A 91 -19.96 5.58 -11.54
N LYS A 92 -18.82 5.30 -12.18
CA LYS A 92 -18.60 4.10 -12.97
C LYS A 92 -18.13 2.99 -12.02
N PRO A 93 -18.70 1.78 -12.10
CA PRO A 93 -18.19 0.69 -11.28
C PRO A 93 -16.70 0.54 -11.48
N ASP A 94 -15.94 0.43 -10.37
CA ASP A 94 -14.52 0.12 -10.41
C ASP A 94 -14.26 -1.02 -11.40
N PRO A 95 -13.24 -0.93 -12.23
CA PRO A 95 -12.89 -2.04 -13.10
C PRO A 95 -12.71 -3.27 -12.23
N GLN A 96 -13.48 -4.30 -12.54
CA GLN A 96 -13.41 -5.56 -11.80
C GLN A 96 -11.96 -6.04 -11.75
N PRO A 97 -11.47 -6.48 -10.61
CA PRO A 97 -10.11 -6.96 -10.51
C PRO A 97 -9.87 -8.08 -11.52
N THR A 98 -8.75 -8.02 -12.19
CA THR A 98 -8.34 -9.08 -13.11
C THR A 98 -8.21 -10.42 -12.40
N PRO A 99 -8.25 -11.55 -13.11
CA PRO A 99 -8.03 -12.86 -12.50
C PRO A 99 -6.73 -12.95 -11.69
N SER A 100 -5.66 -12.30 -12.17
CA SER A 100 -4.37 -12.23 -11.47
C SER A 100 -4.46 -11.43 -10.17
N GLN A 101 -5.17 -10.32 -10.17
CA GLN A 101 -5.40 -9.50 -8.98
C GLN A 101 -6.27 -10.23 -7.96
N ARG A 102 -7.32 -10.95 -8.39
CA ARG A 102 -8.15 -11.78 -7.50
C ARG A 102 -7.37 -12.91 -6.86
N LYS A 103 -6.59 -13.63 -7.67
CA LYS A 103 -5.70 -14.70 -7.17
C LYS A 103 -4.78 -14.18 -6.09
N HIS A 104 -4.21 -13.03 -6.31
CA HIS A 104 -3.26 -12.38 -5.43
C HIS A 104 -3.90 -11.94 -4.11
N GLN A 105 -5.09 -11.30 -4.17
CA GLN A 105 -5.86 -10.98 -2.97
C GLN A 105 -6.19 -12.24 -2.16
N ASN A 106 -6.59 -13.31 -2.83
CA ASN A 106 -6.90 -14.59 -2.20
C ASN A 106 -5.67 -15.21 -1.52
N ASP A 107 -4.50 -15.13 -2.16
CA ASP A 107 -3.25 -15.62 -1.59
C ASP A 107 -2.82 -14.80 -0.36
N LEU A 108 -3.03 -13.48 -0.38
CA LEU A 108 -2.81 -12.61 0.78
C LEU A 108 -3.74 -12.98 1.94
N VAL A 109 -5.03 -13.13 1.69
CA VAL A 109 -6.02 -13.53 2.70
C VAL A 109 -5.66 -14.91 3.29
N ARG A 110 -5.25 -15.86 2.43
CA ARG A 110 -4.81 -17.18 2.88
C ARG A 110 -3.58 -17.10 3.79
N LYS A 111 -2.58 -16.28 3.43
CA LYS A 111 -1.38 -16.04 4.25
C LYS A 111 -1.74 -15.42 5.62
N LEU A 112 -2.64 -14.43 5.62
CA LEU A 112 -3.14 -13.80 6.84
C LEU A 112 -3.83 -14.81 7.76
N ASN A 113 -4.71 -15.63 7.21
CA ASN A 113 -5.44 -16.64 7.98
C ASN A 113 -4.52 -17.73 8.55
N ASN A 114 -3.49 -18.12 7.81
CA ASN A 114 -2.51 -19.11 8.26
C ASN A 114 -1.56 -18.54 9.33
N ALA A 115 -1.16 -17.26 9.22
CA ALA A 115 -0.35 -16.60 10.23
C ALA A 115 -1.10 -16.46 11.57
N GLY A 116 -2.42 -16.24 11.54
CA GLY A 116 -3.28 -16.20 12.73
C GLY A 116 -3.36 -17.55 13.45
N LYS A 117 -3.37 -18.65 12.71
CA LYS A 117 -3.43 -20.02 13.28
C LYS A 117 -2.10 -20.47 13.91
N GLY A 118 -0.97 -20.02 13.38
CA GLY A 118 0.34 -20.35 13.93
C GLY A 118 0.65 -19.72 15.29
N ARG A 119 0.00 -18.60 15.62
CA ARG A 119 0.14 -17.96 16.94
C ARG A 119 -0.67 -18.62 18.04
N ALA A 120 -1.79 -19.27 17.72
CA ALA A 120 -2.62 -19.97 18.70
C ALA A 120 -1.98 -21.28 19.18
N SER A 121 -1.10 -21.91 18.38
CA SER A 121 -0.47 -23.18 18.69
C SER A 121 0.75 -23.09 19.62
N ARG A 122 1.30 -21.88 19.85
CA ARG A 122 2.50 -21.69 20.71
C ARG A 122 2.19 -21.33 22.17
N LYS A 123 0.92 -21.21 22.57
CA LYS A 123 0.52 -20.92 23.95
C LYS A 123 0.20 -22.16 24.80
N GLY A 124 0.52 -23.36 24.32
CA GLY A 124 0.20 -24.64 24.96
C GLY A 124 1.40 -25.49 25.34
N GLN A 125 2.55 -24.88 25.58
CA GLN A 125 3.69 -25.60 26.16
C GLN A 125 4.29 -24.81 27.32
#